data_f7bf29cdb24b979ddfe0f2898ac83b9d
#
_entry.id   f7bf29cdb24b979ddfe0f2898ac83b9d
#
_cell.length_a   1.000
_cell.length_b   1.000
_cell.length_c   1.000
_cell.angle_alpha   90.00
_cell.angle_beta   90.00
_cell.angle_gamma   90.00
#
_symmetry.space_group_name_H-M   'P 1'
#
loop_
_entity.id
_entity.type
_entity.pdbx_description
1 polymer ?
#
loop_
_entity_poly.entity_id
_entity_poly.type
_entity_poly.pdbx_seq_one_letter_code
_entity_poly.pdbx_strand_id
1 'polypeptide(L)'
;MSNKMIGIIGAMEIETAELKAAMTDCREEKVSGIAFTVGKLMGTPAVVATCGVGKVAAAMCAEAMILRLGVTALLNTGVAGGLADGLCVCDVVVADGVVQHDMDTTALGDPAGLISGLNIVRIPTDAHLTALLADASRESGANTVVGTVASGDLFVAKESDKQRIKTTFEAAACEMEGAAIGQVAYTNGIPFAVLRSISDGGDGMEFSEFVGVAAKASVAITKAFVAKI
;
A
#
# COMPACT_ATOMS: atom_id res chain seq x y z
N MET A 1 -10.77 -25.12 -9.37
CA MET A 1 -9.54 -24.40 -8.99
C MET A 1 -9.92 -22.93 -8.88
N SER A 2 -9.82 -22.33 -7.71
CA SER A 2 -10.11 -20.88 -7.52
C SER A 2 -9.16 -20.11 -8.44
N ASN A 3 -9.70 -19.29 -9.33
CA ASN A 3 -8.93 -18.46 -10.25
C ASN A 3 -8.31 -17.34 -9.39
N LYS A 4 -7.11 -17.56 -8.84
CA LYS A 4 -6.42 -16.55 -8.03
C LYS A 4 -6.05 -15.39 -8.93
N MET A 5 -6.52 -14.21 -8.63
CA MET A 5 -6.21 -12.95 -9.33
C MET A 5 -5.79 -11.92 -8.30
N ILE A 6 -4.60 -11.35 -8.48
CA ILE A 6 -4.11 -10.30 -7.60
C ILE A 6 -4.42 -8.91 -8.17
N GLY A 7 -4.99 -8.03 -7.31
CA GLY A 7 -5.10 -6.60 -7.59
C GLY A 7 -3.91 -5.85 -7.03
N ILE A 8 -3.25 -5.05 -7.86
CA ILE A 8 -2.11 -4.23 -7.49
C ILE A 8 -2.48 -2.77 -7.65
N ILE A 9 -2.40 -2.02 -6.58
CA ILE A 9 -2.83 -0.61 -6.50
C ILE A 9 -1.63 0.25 -6.14
N GLY A 10 -1.30 1.21 -7.00
CA GLY A 10 -0.43 2.33 -6.69
C GLY A 10 -1.21 3.64 -6.80
N ALA A 11 -0.78 4.67 -6.09
CA ALA A 11 -1.44 5.98 -6.10
C ALA A 11 -1.04 6.82 -7.31
N MET A 12 0.20 6.71 -7.75
CA MET A 12 0.80 7.53 -8.79
C MET A 12 1.23 6.69 -10.00
N GLU A 13 1.25 7.32 -11.18
CA GLU A 13 1.67 6.62 -12.41
C GLU A 13 3.12 6.13 -12.31
N ILE A 14 4.00 6.85 -11.63
CA ILE A 14 5.39 6.44 -11.41
C ILE A 14 5.53 5.11 -10.65
N GLU A 15 4.51 4.72 -9.86
CA GLU A 15 4.47 3.48 -9.09
C GLU A 15 3.90 2.30 -9.90
N THR A 16 3.17 2.57 -10.99
CA THR A 16 2.41 1.53 -11.71
C THR A 16 2.76 1.39 -13.18
N ALA A 17 3.32 2.41 -13.83
CA ALA A 17 3.60 2.40 -15.26
C ALA A 17 4.47 1.20 -15.70
N GLU A 18 5.56 0.92 -14.98
CA GLU A 18 6.44 -0.20 -15.29
C GLU A 18 5.82 -1.57 -14.95
N LEU A 19 4.85 -1.64 -14.01
CA LEU A 19 4.08 -2.85 -13.76
C LEU A 19 3.15 -3.11 -14.94
N LYS A 20 2.37 -2.10 -15.36
CA LYS A 20 1.48 -2.19 -16.53
C LYS A 20 2.25 -2.55 -17.80
N ALA A 21 3.41 -1.93 -18.04
CA ALA A 21 4.25 -2.21 -19.19
C ALA A 21 4.83 -3.64 -19.21
N ALA A 22 4.99 -4.26 -18.03
CA ALA A 22 5.48 -5.64 -17.90
C ALA A 22 4.37 -6.69 -17.99
N MET A 23 3.10 -6.28 -18.07
CA MET A 23 1.97 -7.20 -18.18
C MET A 23 1.82 -7.75 -19.61
N THR A 24 1.28 -8.95 -19.71
CA THR A 24 0.92 -9.63 -20.97
C THR A 24 -0.57 -9.97 -21.01
N ASP A 25 -1.07 -10.28 -22.19
CA ASP A 25 -2.48 -10.63 -22.42
C ASP A 25 -3.45 -9.55 -21.90
N CYS A 26 -3.10 -8.28 -22.08
CA CYS A 26 -3.76 -7.14 -21.45
C CYS A 26 -5.05 -6.72 -22.15
N ARG A 27 -6.03 -6.33 -21.35
CA ARG A 27 -7.16 -5.51 -21.75
C ARG A 27 -7.36 -4.38 -20.76
N GLU A 28 -7.92 -3.28 -21.23
CA GLU A 28 -8.28 -2.14 -20.38
C GLU A 28 -9.76 -2.21 -20.00
N GLU A 29 -10.03 -1.96 -18.73
CA GLU A 29 -11.37 -1.80 -18.19
C GLU A 29 -11.47 -0.45 -17.48
N LYS A 30 -12.64 0.20 -17.52
CA LYS A 30 -12.87 1.46 -16.83
C LYS A 30 -14.08 1.35 -15.91
N VAL A 31 -13.86 1.60 -14.61
CA VAL A 31 -14.89 1.58 -13.57
C VAL A 31 -14.74 2.83 -12.71
N SER A 32 -15.82 3.57 -12.49
CA SER A 32 -15.83 4.78 -11.65
C SER A 32 -14.75 5.82 -12.01
N GLY A 33 -14.41 5.92 -13.30
CA GLY A 33 -13.37 6.84 -13.78
C GLY A 33 -11.95 6.30 -13.70
N ILE A 34 -11.70 5.21 -13.00
CA ILE A 34 -10.39 4.56 -12.85
C ILE A 34 -10.17 3.60 -14.02
N ALA A 35 -8.97 3.62 -14.62
CA ALA A 35 -8.54 2.67 -15.64
C ALA A 35 -7.82 1.49 -14.98
N PHE A 36 -8.21 0.29 -15.35
CA PHE A 36 -7.66 -0.98 -14.86
C PHE A 36 -7.03 -1.75 -16.01
N THR A 37 -5.75 -2.08 -15.91
CA THR A 37 -5.08 -2.99 -16.83
C THR A 37 -5.25 -4.42 -16.29
N VAL A 38 -6.02 -5.23 -16.98
CA VAL A 38 -6.31 -6.63 -16.61
C VAL A 38 -5.52 -7.55 -17.54
N GLY A 39 -4.75 -8.48 -16.99
CA GLY A 39 -3.89 -9.37 -17.77
C GLY A 39 -3.09 -10.31 -16.89
N LYS A 40 -1.83 -10.54 -17.25
CA LYS A 40 -0.89 -11.32 -16.46
C LYS A 40 0.37 -10.50 -16.15
N LEU A 41 0.79 -10.48 -14.91
CA LEU A 41 2.08 -9.95 -14.49
C LEU A 41 2.96 -11.12 -14.04
N MET A 42 4.17 -11.25 -14.61
CA MET A 42 5.07 -12.38 -14.34
C MET A 42 4.41 -13.76 -14.48
N GLY A 43 3.41 -13.88 -15.38
CA GLY A 43 2.63 -15.11 -15.62
C GLY A 43 1.41 -15.29 -14.71
N THR A 44 1.29 -14.53 -13.63
CA THR A 44 0.18 -14.59 -12.66
C THR A 44 -0.97 -13.67 -13.11
N PRO A 45 -2.25 -14.12 -13.09
CA PRO A 45 -3.39 -13.27 -13.37
C PRO A 45 -3.41 -12.06 -12.43
N ALA A 46 -3.46 -10.87 -13.00
CA ALA A 46 -3.34 -9.63 -12.25
C ALA A 46 -4.20 -8.49 -12.82
N VAL A 47 -4.59 -7.59 -11.95
CA VAL A 47 -5.16 -6.28 -12.27
C VAL A 47 -4.24 -5.21 -11.70
N VAL A 48 -3.79 -4.27 -12.51
CA VAL A 48 -2.97 -3.13 -12.06
C VAL A 48 -3.73 -1.83 -12.31
N ALA A 49 -3.77 -0.96 -11.31
CA ALA A 49 -4.39 0.36 -11.44
C ALA A 49 -3.58 1.45 -10.74
N THR A 50 -3.66 2.66 -11.30
CA THR A 50 -3.30 3.92 -10.65
C THR A 50 -4.57 4.53 -10.09
N CYS A 51 -4.71 4.55 -8.77
CA CYS A 51 -5.97 4.96 -8.14
C CYS A 51 -6.09 6.49 -7.97
N GLY A 52 -4.97 7.21 -7.93
CA GLY A 52 -4.90 8.57 -7.43
C GLY A 52 -4.55 8.60 -5.93
N VAL A 53 -4.12 9.76 -5.46
CA VAL A 53 -3.69 9.96 -4.07
C VAL A 53 -4.89 10.09 -3.14
N GLY A 54 -4.80 9.46 -1.97
CA GLY A 54 -5.73 9.60 -0.86
C GLY A 54 -6.71 8.44 -0.68
N LYS A 55 -7.28 8.38 0.52
CA LYS A 55 -8.06 7.24 1.02
C LYS A 55 -9.32 6.94 0.19
N VAL A 56 -10.03 7.97 -0.26
CA VAL A 56 -11.27 7.78 -1.04
C VAL A 56 -10.96 7.14 -2.41
N ALA A 57 -9.96 7.66 -3.13
CA ALA A 57 -9.54 7.12 -4.42
C ALA A 57 -9.07 5.67 -4.28
N ALA A 58 -8.27 5.38 -3.25
CA ALA A 58 -7.76 4.05 -2.95
C ALA A 58 -8.89 3.05 -2.61
N ALA A 59 -9.85 3.44 -1.79
CA ALA A 59 -11.00 2.61 -1.43
C ALA A 59 -11.88 2.29 -2.65
N MET A 60 -12.20 3.31 -3.47
CA MET A 60 -12.97 3.11 -4.71
C MET A 60 -12.28 2.14 -5.67
N CYS A 61 -10.97 2.25 -5.80
CA CYS A 61 -10.16 1.36 -6.65
C CYS A 61 -10.19 -0.08 -6.13
N ALA A 62 -9.95 -0.28 -4.83
CA ALA A 62 -9.96 -1.60 -4.20
C ALA A 62 -11.32 -2.29 -4.33
N GLU A 63 -12.42 -1.58 -4.04
CA GLU A 63 -13.77 -2.10 -4.12
C GLU A 63 -14.15 -2.48 -5.56
N ALA A 64 -13.78 -1.64 -6.56
CA ALA A 64 -13.99 -1.95 -7.96
C ALA A 64 -13.24 -3.20 -8.40
N MET A 65 -11.99 -3.40 -7.96
CA MET A 65 -11.22 -4.61 -8.24
C MET A 65 -11.89 -5.87 -7.71
N ILE A 66 -12.42 -5.82 -6.48
CA ILE A 66 -13.08 -6.96 -5.85
C ILE A 66 -14.41 -7.26 -6.54
N LEU A 67 -15.30 -6.29 -6.60
CA LEU A 67 -16.69 -6.52 -7.01
C LEU A 67 -16.88 -6.63 -8.51
N ARG A 68 -16.04 -5.97 -9.32
CA ARG A 68 -16.22 -5.91 -10.77
C ARG A 68 -15.24 -6.77 -11.55
N LEU A 69 -14.02 -6.92 -11.02
CA LEU A 69 -12.93 -7.61 -11.73
C LEU A 69 -12.58 -8.96 -11.10
N GLY A 70 -13.20 -9.33 -9.98
CA GLY A 70 -13.05 -10.64 -9.36
C GLY A 70 -11.67 -10.87 -8.72
N VAL A 71 -11.02 -9.80 -8.28
CA VAL A 71 -9.74 -9.87 -7.55
C VAL A 71 -9.94 -10.61 -6.23
N THR A 72 -9.01 -11.52 -5.91
CA THR A 72 -9.06 -12.40 -4.74
C THR A 72 -8.00 -12.12 -3.70
N ALA A 73 -7.07 -11.21 -3.99
CA ALA A 73 -6.07 -10.68 -3.07
C ALA A 73 -5.67 -9.27 -3.51
N LEU A 74 -5.33 -8.38 -2.59
CA LEU A 74 -4.87 -7.03 -2.90
C LEU A 74 -3.42 -6.80 -2.44
N LEU A 75 -2.64 -6.11 -3.27
CA LEU A 75 -1.36 -5.51 -2.92
C LEU A 75 -1.43 -4.01 -3.14
N ASN A 76 -1.17 -3.24 -2.11
CA ASN A 76 -0.87 -1.82 -2.26
C ASN A 76 0.66 -1.66 -2.32
N THR A 77 1.15 -1.01 -3.36
CA THR A 77 2.57 -0.77 -3.59
C THR A 77 2.82 0.71 -3.85
N GLY A 78 3.93 1.22 -3.39
CA GLY A 78 4.28 2.63 -3.60
C GLY A 78 5.38 3.11 -2.67
N VAL A 79 5.43 4.44 -2.50
CA VAL A 79 6.39 5.12 -1.65
C VAL A 79 5.77 5.58 -0.34
N ALA A 80 6.59 5.92 0.66
CA ALA A 80 6.15 6.44 1.95
C ALA A 80 7.22 7.30 2.62
N GLY A 81 6.80 8.16 3.53
CA GLY A 81 7.68 8.82 4.51
C GLY A 81 8.09 7.86 5.62
N GLY A 82 9.39 7.80 5.92
CA GLY A 82 9.95 6.97 7.01
C GLY A 82 9.64 7.56 8.38
N LEU A 83 9.22 6.70 9.33
CA LEU A 83 8.98 7.09 10.73
C LEU A 83 9.84 6.28 11.71
N ALA A 84 10.18 5.03 11.41
CA ALA A 84 11.03 4.23 12.27
C ALA A 84 12.48 4.74 12.24
N ASP A 85 13.17 4.63 13.37
CA ASP A 85 14.55 5.07 13.49
C ASP A 85 15.47 4.28 12.58
N GLY A 86 16.39 4.97 11.92
CA GLY A 86 17.40 4.38 11.05
C GLY A 86 16.93 4.00 9.64
N LEU A 87 15.68 4.29 9.26
CA LEU A 87 15.24 4.16 7.88
C LEU A 87 15.88 5.23 6.99
N CYS A 88 16.37 4.80 5.85
CA CYS A 88 16.93 5.64 4.80
C CYS A 88 16.09 5.54 3.51
N VAL A 89 16.32 6.48 2.59
CA VAL A 89 15.73 6.41 1.25
C VAL A 89 16.04 5.07 0.59
N CYS A 90 15.04 4.49 -0.06
CA CYS A 90 15.03 3.14 -0.66
C CYS A 90 15.02 1.97 0.33
N ASP A 91 15.05 2.18 1.64
CA ASP A 91 14.65 1.14 2.59
C ASP A 91 13.18 0.79 2.38
N VAL A 92 12.78 -0.37 2.85
CA VAL A 92 11.45 -0.92 2.59
C VAL A 92 10.72 -1.22 3.90
N VAL A 93 9.48 -0.78 3.97
CA VAL A 93 8.53 -1.20 5.00
C VAL A 93 7.48 -2.12 4.37
N VAL A 94 7.39 -3.35 4.86
CA VAL A 94 6.31 -4.29 4.58
C VAL A 94 5.36 -4.25 5.76
N ALA A 95 4.09 -3.93 5.51
CA ALA A 95 3.14 -3.81 6.60
C ALA A 95 2.75 -5.17 7.18
N ASP A 96 2.77 -5.30 8.50
CA ASP A 96 2.10 -6.35 9.26
C ASP A 96 0.71 -5.93 9.76
N GLY A 97 0.40 -4.65 9.58
CA GLY A 97 -0.90 -4.04 9.81
C GLY A 97 -0.90 -2.58 9.38
N VAL A 98 -2.11 -2.06 9.18
CA VAL A 98 -2.31 -0.67 8.76
C VAL A 98 -3.25 0.06 9.72
N VAL A 99 -3.06 1.37 9.87
CA VAL A 99 -3.90 2.25 10.72
C VAL A 99 -4.28 3.52 9.97
N GLN A 100 -5.44 4.09 10.28
CA GLN A 100 -5.80 5.43 9.80
C GLN A 100 -5.44 6.46 10.86
N HIS A 101 -4.32 7.17 10.69
CA HIS A 101 -3.80 8.10 11.69
C HIS A 101 -4.59 9.41 11.82
N ASP A 102 -5.46 9.68 10.88
CA ASP A 102 -6.33 10.85 10.79
C ASP A 102 -7.82 10.52 11.08
N MET A 103 -8.13 9.27 11.41
CA MET A 103 -9.45 8.89 11.93
C MET A 103 -9.49 9.20 13.42
N ASP A 104 -10.24 10.23 13.80
CA ASP A 104 -10.25 10.73 15.17
C ASP A 104 -11.66 11.00 15.68
N THR A 105 -12.09 10.15 16.58
CA THR A 105 -13.33 10.29 17.37
C THR A 105 -13.01 10.34 18.87
N THR A 106 -11.79 10.73 19.23
CA THR A 106 -11.35 10.81 20.65
C THR A 106 -12.18 11.75 21.50
N ALA A 107 -12.75 12.78 20.91
CA ALA A 107 -13.71 13.66 21.59
C ALA A 107 -14.98 12.94 22.07
N LEU A 108 -15.27 11.77 21.51
CA LEU A 108 -16.39 10.89 21.93
C LEU A 108 -15.95 9.81 22.92
N GLY A 109 -14.66 9.76 23.27
CA GLY A 109 -14.07 8.79 24.19
C GLY A 109 -13.45 7.55 23.49
N ASP A 110 -13.44 7.51 22.16
CA ASP A 110 -12.81 6.43 21.41
C ASP A 110 -11.28 6.54 21.40
N PRO A 111 -10.54 5.44 21.24
CA PRO A 111 -9.12 5.52 20.96
C PRO A 111 -8.85 6.14 19.58
N ALA A 112 -7.74 6.87 19.43
CA ALA A 112 -7.30 7.43 18.15
C ALA A 112 -7.19 6.33 17.09
N GLY A 113 -7.65 6.58 15.87
CA GLY A 113 -7.62 5.63 14.76
C GLY A 113 -8.72 4.57 14.79
N LEU A 114 -9.64 4.59 15.75
CA LEU A 114 -10.72 3.61 15.80
C LEU A 114 -11.64 3.75 14.58
N ILE A 115 -11.74 2.69 13.81
CA ILE A 115 -12.67 2.62 12.68
C ILE A 115 -14.04 2.23 13.20
N SER A 116 -14.94 3.19 13.25
CA SER A 116 -16.32 2.99 13.69
C SER A 116 -17.02 1.92 12.85
N GLY A 117 -17.77 1.03 13.50
CA GLY A 117 -18.44 -0.10 12.84
C GLY A 117 -17.59 -1.37 12.69
N LEU A 118 -16.28 -1.25 12.48
CA LEU A 118 -15.35 -2.38 12.58
C LEU A 118 -14.82 -2.58 14.00
N ASN A 119 -14.81 -1.52 14.81
CA ASN A 119 -14.33 -1.49 16.19
C ASN A 119 -12.87 -1.94 16.34
N ILE A 120 -12.02 -1.60 15.37
CA ILE A 120 -10.59 -1.87 15.38
C ILE A 120 -9.81 -0.61 15.03
N VAL A 121 -8.62 -0.47 15.61
CA VAL A 121 -7.66 0.60 15.26
C VAL A 121 -6.71 0.10 14.18
N ARG A 122 -6.14 -1.08 14.36
CA ARG A 122 -5.13 -1.66 13.47
C ARG A 122 -5.70 -2.84 12.71
N ILE A 123 -5.75 -2.73 11.38
CA ILE A 123 -6.17 -3.80 10.48
C ILE A 123 -4.96 -4.68 10.18
N PRO A 124 -4.96 -5.97 10.55
CA PRO A 124 -3.85 -6.87 10.24
C PRO A 124 -3.81 -7.17 8.74
N THR A 125 -2.61 -7.21 8.16
CA THR A 125 -2.37 -7.73 6.81
C THR A 125 -2.43 -9.27 6.81
N ASP A 126 -2.49 -9.86 5.62
CA ASP A 126 -2.38 -11.33 5.50
C ASP A 126 -0.93 -11.78 5.80
N ALA A 127 -0.77 -12.65 6.80
CA ALA A 127 0.55 -13.07 7.28
C ALA A 127 1.37 -13.80 6.21
N HIS A 128 0.71 -14.59 5.34
CA HIS A 128 1.40 -15.32 4.27
C HIS A 128 1.89 -14.36 3.17
N LEU A 129 1.03 -13.45 2.71
CA LEU A 129 1.42 -12.45 1.72
C LEU A 129 2.50 -11.52 2.27
N THR A 130 2.39 -11.10 3.53
CA THR A 130 3.41 -10.27 4.21
C THR A 130 4.76 -10.97 4.25
N ALA A 131 4.80 -12.25 4.63
CA ALA A 131 6.06 -13.02 4.66
C ALA A 131 6.68 -13.14 3.26
N LEU A 132 5.92 -13.52 2.24
CA LEU A 132 6.40 -13.60 0.85
C LEU A 132 6.91 -12.25 0.33
N LEU A 133 6.23 -11.17 0.68
CA LEU A 133 6.59 -9.82 0.26
C LEU A 133 7.89 -9.36 0.96
N ALA A 134 8.04 -9.64 2.25
CA ALA A 134 9.25 -9.35 3.01
C ALA A 134 10.45 -10.15 2.48
N ASP A 135 10.25 -11.41 2.10
CA ASP A 135 11.30 -12.23 1.51
C ASP A 135 11.70 -11.72 0.13
N ALA A 136 10.73 -11.36 -0.73
CA ALA A 136 11.02 -10.73 -2.02
C ALA A 136 11.80 -9.42 -1.88
N SER A 137 11.46 -8.63 -0.86
CA SER A 137 12.18 -7.39 -0.54
C SER A 137 13.62 -7.64 -0.12
N ARG A 138 13.86 -8.56 0.82
CA ARG A 138 15.21 -8.91 1.29
C ARG A 138 16.08 -9.49 0.18
N GLU A 139 15.50 -10.34 -0.66
CA GLU A 139 16.20 -10.93 -1.83
C GLU A 139 16.62 -9.87 -2.86
N SER A 140 15.92 -8.73 -2.93
CA SER A 140 16.32 -7.59 -3.76
C SER A 140 17.53 -6.83 -3.20
N GLY A 141 17.96 -7.16 -1.98
CA GLY A 141 19.05 -6.47 -1.27
C GLY A 141 18.57 -5.25 -0.47
N ALA A 142 17.28 -4.98 -0.41
CA ALA A 142 16.73 -3.85 0.35
C ALA A 142 16.81 -4.12 1.86
N ASN A 143 17.17 -3.10 2.64
CA ASN A 143 16.95 -3.12 4.08
C ASN A 143 15.43 -3.11 4.33
N THR A 144 14.91 -4.18 4.95
CA THR A 144 13.48 -4.44 5.05
C THR A 144 13.04 -4.48 6.51
N VAL A 145 12.14 -3.59 6.86
CA VAL A 145 11.44 -3.55 8.14
C VAL A 145 10.02 -4.10 7.95
N VAL A 146 9.57 -4.92 8.89
CA VAL A 146 8.16 -5.33 8.98
C VAL A 146 7.53 -4.58 10.14
N GLY A 147 6.46 -3.83 9.88
CA GLY A 147 5.85 -2.98 10.90
C GLY A 147 4.56 -2.30 10.45
N THR A 148 3.98 -1.48 11.32
CA THR A 148 2.73 -0.77 11.04
C THR A 148 2.95 0.34 10.01
N VAL A 149 2.06 0.43 9.01
CA VAL A 149 1.98 1.57 8.07
C VAL A 149 0.76 2.42 8.43
N ALA A 150 0.96 3.72 8.57
CA ALA A 150 -0.06 4.68 8.94
C ALA A 150 -0.52 5.48 7.72
N SER A 151 -1.84 5.49 7.44
CA SER A 151 -2.43 6.21 6.30
C SER A 151 -3.27 7.39 6.78
N GLY A 152 -3.27 8.47 5.99
CA GLY A 152 -4.15 9.61 6.19
C GLY A 152 -4.16 10.54 4.98
N ASP A 153 -5.21 11.35 4.84
CA ASP A 153 -5.32 12.31 3.73
C ASP A 153 -4.48 13.58 4.01
N LEU A 154 -3.20 13.36 4.39
CA LEU A 154 -2.24 14.40 4.73
C LEU A 154 -0.83 13.98 4.31
N PHE A 155 -0.14 14.84 3.54
CA PHE A 155 1.31 14.71 3.40
C PHE A 155 1.97 15.17 4.70
N VAL A 156 2.58 14.21 5.43
CA VAL A 156 3.11 14.42 6.78
C VAL A 156 4.50 15.06 6.70
N ALA A 157 4.55 16.39 6.69
CA ALA A 157 5.80 17.16 6.63
C ALA A 157 6.27 17.70 8.00
N LYS A 158 5.34 17.93 8.95
CA LYS A 158 5.69 18.49 10.24
C LYS A 158 6.23 17.43 11.19
N GLU A 159 7.34 17.73 11.85
CA GLU A 159 7.97 16.82 12.82
C GLU A 159 7.03 16.43 13.97
N SER A 160 6.19 17.37 14.43
CA SER A 160 5.17 17.09 15.45
C SER A 160 4.16 16.02 15.01
N ASP A 161 3.77 16.04 13.73
CA ASP A 161 2.84 15.05 13.19
C ASP A 161 3.50 13.69 13.02
N LYS A 162 4.74 13.65 12.53
CA LYS A 162 5.56 12.44 12.45
C LYS A 162 5.69 11.77 13.82
N GLN A 163 6.11 12.56 14.83
CA GLN A 163 6.29 12.05 16.18
C GLN A 163 4.97 11.57 16.78
N ARG A 164 3.86 12.29 16.57
CA ARG A 164 2.54 11.88 17.02
C ARG A 164 2.14 10.54 16.38
N ILE A 165 2.27 10.41 15.07
CA ILE A 165 1.90 9.18 14.33
C ILE A 165 2.78 8.02 14.80
N LYS A 166 4.10 8.24 14.86
CA LYS A 166 5.06 7.23 15.32
C LYS A 166 4.73 6.73 16.73
N THR A 167 4.46 7.61 17.67
CA THR A 167 4.25 7.23 19.07
C THR A 167 2.85 6.69 19.34
N THR A 168 1.82 7.23 18.67
CA THR A 168 0.43 6.80 18.88
C THR A 168 0.16 5.43 18.29
N PHE A 169 0.75 5.13 17.12
CA PHE A 169 0.43 3.93 16.35
C PHE A 169 1.60 2.96 16.20
N GLU A 170 2.75 3.26 16.81
CA GLU A 170 4.00 2.49 16.62
C GLU A 170 4.33 2.30 15.13
N ALA A 171 4.03 3.35 14.33
CA ALA A 171 4.14 3.28 12.88
C ALA A 171 5.60 3.36 12.40
N ALA A 172 5.96 2.48 11.47
CA ALA A 172 7.26 2.47 10.81
C ALA A 172 7.32 3.42 9.61
N ALA A 173 6.18 3.66 8.94
CA ALA A 173 6.06 4.57 7.81
C ALA A 173 4.67 5.20 7.74
N CYS A 174 4.55 6.33 7.03
CA CYS A 174 3.27 6.97 6.75
C CYS A 174 3.09 7.26 5.27
N GLU A 175 1.85 7.15 4.81
CA GLU A 175 1.43 7.32 3.43
C GLU A 175 -0.07 7.68 3.37
N MET A 176 -0.76 7.54 2.23
CA MET A 176 -2.10 8.09 2.09
C MET A 176 -3.18 7.10 1.62
N GLU A 177 -2.91 5.78 1.45
CA GLU A 177 -3.83 4.82 0.82
C GLU A 177 -3.98 3.48 1.55
N GLY A 178 -2.91 2.93 2.07
CA GLY A 178 -2.81 1.53 2.51
C GLY A 178 -3.88 1.08 3.48
N ALA A 179 -4.21 1.92 4.47
CA ALA A 179 -5.24 1.58 5.44
C ALA A 179 -6.66 1.63 4.85
N ALA A 180 -6.91 2.48 3.85
CA ALA A 180 -8.21 2.49 3.16
C ALA A 180 -8.40 1.24 2.31
N ILE A 181 -7.36 0.82 1.58
CA ILE A 181 -7.34 -0.46 0.84
C ILE A 181 -7.50 -1.63 1.81
N GLY A 182 -6.76 -1.61 2.92
CA GLY A 182 -6.85 -2.62 3.98
C GLY A 182 -8.24 -2.71 4.58
N GLN A 183 -8.91 -1.59 4.83
CA GLN A 183 -10.29 -1.56 5.33
C GLN A 183 -11.26 -2.21 4.34
N VAL A 184 -11.14 -1.89 3.06
CA VAL A 184 -11.97 -2.51 2.00
C VAL A 184 -11.71 -4.02 1.93
N ALA A 185 -10.44 -4.45 1.91
CA ALA A 185 -10.07 -5.86 1.87
C ALA A 185 -10.61 -6.63 3.09
N TYR A 186 -10.42 -6.07 4.29
CA TYR A 186 -10.89 -6.66 5.55
C TYR A 186 -12.42 -6.82 5.56
N THR A 187 -13.14 -5.78 5.13
CA THR A 187 -14.62 -5.80 5.07
C THR A 187 -15.13 -6.83 4.08
N ASN A 188 -14.43 -7.03 2.96
CA ASN A 188 -14.78 -8.01 1.92
C ASN A 188 -14.20 -9.42 2.20
N GLY A 189 -13.44 -9.60 3.29
CA GLY A 189 -12.89 -10.90 3.68
C GLY A 189 -11.83 -11.44 2.70
N ILE A 190 -11.08 -10.56 2.01
CA ILE A 190 -10.00 -10.96 1.12
C ILE A 190 -8.62 -10.59 1.71
N PRO A 191 -7.57 -11.41 1.45
CA PRO A 191 -6.23 -11.12 1.91
C PRO A 191 -5.66 -9.87 1.23
N PHE A 192 -4.85 -9.11 1.99
CA PHE A 192 -4.12 -7.97 1.44
C PHE A 192 -2.72 -7.84 2.06
N ALA A 193 -1.82 -7.18 1.32
CA ALA A 193 -0.50 -6.80 1.76
C ALA A 193 -0.19 -5.35 1.34
N VAL A 194 0.77 -4.72 2.01
CA VAL A 194 1.22 -3.35 1.72
C VAL A 194 2.75 -3.31 1.70
N LEU A 195 3.29 -2.75 0.62
CA LEU A 195 4.71 -2.50 0.39
C LEU A 195 4.95 -1.01 0.26
N ARG A 196 5.91 -0.48 1.00
CA ARG A 196 6.34 0.92 0.88
C ARG A 196 7.86 1.03 0.80
N SER A 197 8.37 1.68 -0.24
CA SER A 197 9.76 2.10 -0.31
C SER A 197 9.88 3.53 0.21
N ILE A 198 10.85 3.77 1.08
CA ILE A 198 11.01 5.07 1.71
C ILE A 198 11.52 6.08 0.66
N SER A 199 10.79 7.15 0.47
CA SER A 199 11.14 8.26 -0.42
C SER A 199 11.72 9.46 0.31
N ASP A 200 11.39 9.61 1.57
CA ASP A 200 11.74 10.80 2.37
C ASP A 200 11.55 10.56 3.87
N GLY A 201 12.10 11.44 4.67
CA GLY A 201 11.81 11.54 6.09
C GLY A 201 10.61 12.45 6.41
N GLY A 202 9.72 12.71 5.43
CA GLY A 202 8.61 13.68 5.51
C GLY A 202 9.06 15.09 5.12
N ASP A 203 10.05 15.24 4.24
CA ASP A 203 10.47 16.49 3.63
C ASP A 203 10.05 16.51 2.17
N GLY A 204 9.30 17.54 1.75
CA GLY A 204 8.78 17.65 0.39
C GLY A 204 9.86 17.86 -0.69
N MET A 205 11.02 18.43 -0.35
CA MET A 205 12.15 18.53 -1.27
C MET A 205 12.82 17.17 -1.46
N GLU A 206 13.05 16.46 -0.36
CA GLU A 206 13.58 15.10 -0.36
C GLU A 206 12.64 14.16 -1.14
N PHE A 207 11.32 14.26 -0.93
CA PHE A 207 10.33 13.52 -1.70
C PHE A 207 10.48 13.77 -3.21
N SER A 208 10.54 15.02 -3.66
CA SER A 208 10.67 15.36 -5.07
C SER A 208 11.95 14.83 -5.71
N GLU A 209 13.03 14.72 -4.94
CA GLU A 209 14.31 14.19 -5.40
C GLU A 209 14.31 12.67 -5.52
N PHE A 210 13.74 11.95 -4.55
CA PHE A 210 13.92 10.51 -4.40
C PHE A 210 12.69 9.66 -4.75
N VAL A 211 11.51 10.25 -4.97
CA VAL A 211 10.28 9.49 -5.29
C VAL A 211 10.47 8.54 -6.47
N GLY A 212 11.24 8.95 -7.48
CA GLY A 212 11.48 8.12 -8.67
C GLY A 212 12.33 6.88 -8.39
N VAL A 213 13.32 7.00 -7.53
CA VAL A 213 14.21 5.87 -7.17
C VAL A 213 13.46 4.91 -6.24
N ALA A 214 12.76 5.44 -5.24
CA ALA A 214 11.95 4.66 -4.31
C ALA A 214 10.81 3.90 -5.02
N ALA A 215 10.12 4.55 -5.97
CA ALA A 215 9.08 3.91 -6.77
C ALA A 215 9.63 2.74 -7.62
N LYS A 216 10.81 2.89 -8.22
CA LYS A 216 11.48 1.80 -8.97
C LYS A 216 11.81 0.61 -8.08
N ALA A 217 12.29 0.84 -6.87
CA ALA A 217 12.55 -0.22 -5.89
C ALA A 217 11.26 -0.98 -5.55
N SER A 218 10.19 -0.25 -5.24
CA SER A 218 8.86 -0.81 -4.97
C SER A 218 8.33 -1.66 -6.14
N VAL A 219 8.47 -1.18 -7.39
CA VAL A 219 8.08 -1.91 -8.61
C VAL A 219 8.87 -3.20 -8.78
N ALA A 220 10.19 -3.17 -8.59
CA ALA A 220 11.04 -4.35 -8.73
C ALA A 220 10.66 -5.44 -7.72
N ILE A 221 10.44 -5.06 -6.46
CA ILE A 221 10.01 -5.98 -5.39
C ILE A 221 8.61 -6.53 -5.67
N THR A 222 7.69 -5.70 -6.15
CA THR A 222 6.34 -6.12 -6.54
C THR A 222 6.39 -7.20 -7.64
N LYS A 223 7.21 -7.02 -8.67
CA LYS A 223 7.40 -8.05 -9.73
C LYS A 223 7.96 -9.36 -9.15
N ALA A 224 8.97 -9.27 -8.28
CA ALA A 224 9.56 -10.44 -7.63
C ALA A 224 8.56 -11.18 -6.73
N PHE A 225 7.74 -10.46 -5.98
CA PHE A 225 6.66 -11.02 -5.17
C PHE A 225 5.61 -11.73 -6.03
N VAL A 226 5.12 -11.07 -7.10
CA VAL A 226 4.08 -11.64 -7.97
C VAL A 226 4.56 -12.92 -8.67
N ALA A 227 5.87 -13.05 -8.94
CA ALA A 227 6.44 -14.27 -9.50
C ALA A 227 6.45 -15.47 -8.51
N LYS A 228 6.20 -15.24 -7.22
CA LYS A 228 6.21 -16.28 -6.16
C LYS A 228 4.81 -16.76 -5.75
N ILE A 229 3.73 -16.10 -6.19
CA ILE A 229 2.33 -16.44 -5.85
C ILE A 229 1.56 -17.11 -7.04
#